data_efb2efa88bc17f97d59561d8f369a948
#
_entry.id   efb2efa88bc17f97d59561d8f369a948
#
_cell.length_a   1.000
_cell.length_b   1.000
_cell.length_c   1.000
_cell.angle_alpha   90.00
_cell.angle_beta   90.00
_cell.angle_gamma   90.00
#
_symmetry.space_group_name_H-M   'P 1'
#
loop_
_entity.id
_entity.type
_entity.pdbx_description
1 polymer ?
#
loop_
_entity_poly.entity_id
_entity_poly.type
_entity_poly.pdbx_seq_one_letter_code
_entity_poly.pdbx_strand_id
1 'polypeptide(L)'
;MRLKQIIIFALTLAIFTYNNSVAKIQNNIVLKIESEVITNFEIKNKILMTLTLLEKDINQKNINALKEQSLESLIQHKLRKIELSKYNIEDDMNQIEQYLNSISSNNIENLKSKFKTNKVDYDLFLDEIKTQLRWQKLIFQIYSKKIEIDKNMIDREIIQFLKKNEKI
;
A
#
# COMPACT_ATOMS: atom_id res chain seq x y z
N MET A 1 44.08 -9.23 47.05
CA MET A 1 42.59 -9.14 46.87
C MET A 1 42.16 -8.06 45.89
N ARG A 2 42.74 -6.86 45.89
CA ARG A 2 42.29 -5.71 45.05
C ARG A 2 42.52 -5.93 43.54
N LEU A 3 43.61 -6.57 43.11
CA LEU A 3 43.90 -6.78 41.70
C LEU A 3 42.87 -7.68 40.99
N LYS A 4 42.42 -8.77 41.65
CA LYS A 4 41.38 -9.67 41.11
C LYS A 4 40.04 -8.98 40.98
N GLN A 5 39.68 -8.07 41.88
CA GLN A 5 38.43 -7.30 41.80
C GLN A 5 38.45 -6.29 40.63
N ILE A 6 39.61 -5.67 40.38
CA ILE A 6 39.77 -4.73 39.24
C ILE A 6 39.63 -5.48 37.90
N ILE A 7 40.22 -6.69 37.81
CA ILE A 7 40.13 -7.50 36.57
C ILE A 7 38.68 -7.93 36.31
N ILE A 8 37.95 -8.36 37.36
CA ILE A 8 36.54 -8.75 37.22
C ILE A 8 35.67 -7.55 36.81
N PHE A 9 35.92 -6.37 37.39
CA PHE A 9 35.19 -5.15 37.04
C PHE A 9 35.49 -4.70 35.60
N ALA A 10 36.71 -4.79 35.12
CA ALA A 10 37.09 -4.50 33.74
C ALA A 10 36.47 -5.49 32.76
N LEU A 11 36.38 -6.78 33.12
CA LEU A 11 35.77 -7.81 32.28
C LEU A 11 34.26 -7.62 32.17
N THR A 12 33.57 -7.22 33.25
CA THR A 12 32.12 -6.92 33.22
C THR A 12 31.83 -5.66 32.40
N LEU A 13 32.69 -4.64 32.49
CA LEU A 13 32.52 -3.42 31.67
C LEU A 13 32.70 -3.70 30.18
N ALA A 14 33.62 -4.60 29.80
CA ALA A 14 33.84 -5.00 28.41
C ALA A 14 32.61 -5.74 27.79
N ILE A 15 31.86 -6.52 28.61
CA ILE A 15 30.67 -7.23 28.13
C ILE A 15 29.50 -6.28 27.85
N PHE A 16 29.38 -5.16 28.57
CA PHE A 16 28.33 -4.17 28.34
C PHE A 16 28.49 -3.34 27.08
N THR A 17 29.69 -3.26 26.49
CA THR A 17 29.93 -2.45 25.27
C THR A 17 29.60 -3.18 23.96
N TYR A 18 29.32 -4.48 23.98
CA TYR A 18 29.14 -5.28 22.75
C TYR A 18 27.70 -5.36 22.21
N ASN A 19 26.70 -4.73 22.86
CA ASN A 19 25.29 -4.94 22.51
C ASN A 19 24.62 -3.80 21.71
N ASN A 20 25.37 -2.93 21.04
CA ASN A 20 24.78 -1.92 20.15
C ASN A 20 24.90 -2.33 18.67
N SER A 21 24.49 -3.57 18.36
CA SER A 21 24.18 -3.90 16.97
C SER A 21 22.81 -3.31 16.62
N VAL A 22 22.77 -2.04 16.26
CA VAL A 22 21.60 -1.45 15.59
C VAL A 22 21.51 -2.17 14.26
N ALA A 23 20.55 -3.07 14.12
CA ALA A 23 20.21 -3.67 12.85
C ALA A 23 19.76 -2.52 11.91
N LYS A 24 20.69 -1.99 11.12
CA LYS A 24 20.42 -1.01 10.08
C LYS A 24 19.51 -1.70 9.09
N ILE A 25 18.25 -1.32 9.04
CA ILE A 25 17.35 -1.74 7.98
C ILE A 25 17.98 -1.25 6.69
N GLN A 26 18.64 -2.15 5.96
CA GLN A 26 19.22 -1.83 4.67
C GLN A 26 18.06 -1.71 3.68
N ASN A 27 17.64 -0.46 3.43
CA ASN A 27 16.58 -0.16 2.48
C ASN A 27 17.16 -0.20 1.07
N ASN A 28 17.32 -1.41 0.54
CA ASN A 28 17.95 -1.62 -0.77
C ASN A 28 16.93 -1.29 -1.88
N ILE A 29 17.42 -0.54 -2.89
CA ILE A 29 16.66 -0.32 -4.12
C ILE A 29 16.60 -1.64 -4.89
N VAL A 30 15.38 -2.06 -5.22
CA VAL A 30 15.10 -3.26 -6.01
C VAL A 30 14.93 -2.92 -7.48
N LEU A 31 14.25 -1.80 -7.76
CA LEU A 31 13.96 -1.34 -9.10
C LEU A 31 13.97 0.19 -9.15
N LYS A 32 14.49 0.75 -10.24
CA LYS A 32 14.39 2.17 -10.57
C LYS A 32 13.55 2.35 -11.82
N ILE A 33 12.59 3.27 -11.76
CA ILE A 33 11.68 3.62 -12.86
C ILE A 33 11.77 5.14 -13.03
N GLU A 34 12.53 5.61 -14.01
CA GLU A 34 12.80 7.05 -14.23
C GLU A 34 13.28 7.76 -12.94
N SER A 35 12.46 8.66 -12.39
CA SER A 35 12.72 9.41 -11.15
C SER A 35 12.31 8.66 -9.88
N GLU A 36 11.51 7.59 -9.99
CA GLU A 36 10.98 6.82 -8.87
C GLU A 36 11.81 5.56 -8.60
N VAL A 37 11.82 5.11 -7.36
CA VAL A 37 12.47 3.86 -6.95
C VAL A 37 11.49 2.97 -6.20
N ILE A 38 11.69 1.66 -6.28
CA ILE A 38 11.01 0.66 -5.45
C ILE A 38 12.08 0.01 -4.57
N THR A 39 11.80 -0.04 -3.29
CA THR A 39 12.70 -0.58 -2.27
C THR A 39 12.18 -1.88 -1.68
N ASN A 40 13.07 -2.66 -1.06
CA ASN A 40 12.66 -3.85 -0.28
C ASN A 40 11.66 -3.51 0.82
N PHE A 41 11.76 -2.32 1.40
CA PHE A 41 10.82 -1.86 2.43
C PHE A 41 9.43 -1.67 1.86
N GLU A 42 9.29 -1.00 0.71
CA GLU A 42 7.99 -0.79 0.05
C GLU A 42 7.34 -2.11 -0.36
N ILE A 43 8.13 -3.07 -0.90
CA ILE A 43 7.59 -4.41 -1.25
C ILE A 43 7.08 -5.12 0.00
N LYS A 44 7.87 -5.14 1.07
CA LYS A 44 7.45 -5.74 2.34
C LYS A 44 6.21 -5.05 2.89
N ASN A 45 6.19 -3.72 2.89
CA ASN A 45 5.05 -2.94 3.35
C ASN A 45 3.78 -3.27 2.55
N LYS A 46 3.88 -3.33 1.21
CA LYS A 46 2.77 -3.69 0.32
C LYS A 46 2.21 -5.09 0.62
N ILE A 47 3.07 -6.08 0.84
CA ILE A 47 2.66 -7.44 1.23
C ILE A 47 1.92 -7.42 2.56
N LEU A 48 2.50 -6.79 3.59
CA LEU A 48 1.88 -6.73 4.93
C LEU A 48 0.55 -5.98 4.90
N MET A 49 0.47 -4.88 4.17
CA MET A 49 -0.75 -4.11 3.94
C MET A 49 -1.84 -4.99 3.32
N THR A 50 -1.50 -5.71 2.25
CA THR A 50 -2.44 -6.59 1.55
C THR A 50 -2.96 -7.70 2.46
N LEU A 51 -2.07 -8.36 3.22
CA LEU A 51 -2.46 -9.41 4.19
C LEU A 51 -3.34 -8.85 5.31
N THR A 52 -3.02 -7.65 5.80
CA THR A 52 -3.80 -6.99 6.87
C THR A 52 -5.21 -6.62 6.39
N LEU A 53 -5.33 -6.05 5.18
CA LEU A 53 -6.63 -5.67 4.62
C LEU A 53 -7.49 -6.88 4.26
N LEU A 54 -6.87 -8.00 3.84
CA LEU A 54 -7.57 -9.25 3.54
C LEU A 54 -7.80 -10.12 4.79
N GLU A 55 -7.39 -9.67 5.97
CA GLU A 55 -7.45 -10.40 7.25
C GLU A 55 -6.82 -11.81 7.16
N LYS A 56 -5.74 -11.93 6.39
CA LYS A 56 -4.98 -13.18 6.22
C LYS A 56 -3.78 -13.23 7.16
N ASP A 57 -3.42 -14.44 7.57
CA ASP A 57 -2.25 -14.69 8.41
C ASP A 57 -0.96 -14.20 7.77
N ILE A 58 -0.13 -13.51 8.56
CA ILE A 58 1.21 -13.08 8.17
C ILE A 58 2.18 -14.23 8.40
N ASN A 59 2.26 -15.14 7.43
CA ASN A 59 3.18 -16.28 7.44
C ASN A 59 3.99 -16.32 6.14
N GLN A 60 5.07 -17.13 6.12
CA GLN A 60 6.00 -17.16 4.98
C GLN A 60 5.34 -17.61 3.68
N LYS A 61 4.36 -18.51 3.74
CA LYS A 61 3.61 -18.99 2.58
C LYS A 61 2.83 -17.84 1.93
N ASN A 62 2.06 -17.10 2.73
CA ASN A 62 1.24 -15.97 2.25
C ASN A 62 2.13 -14.81 1.77
N ILE A 63 3.25 -14.55 2.47
CA ILE A 63 4.23 -13.55 2.04
C ILE A 63 4.80 -13.91 0.68
N ASN A 64 5.24 -15.17 0.48
CA ASN A 64 5.81 -15.60 -0.78
C ASN A 64 4.81 -15.55 -1.95
N ALA A 65 3.54 -15.88 -1.69
CA ALA A 65 2.48 -15.84 -2.69
C ALA A 65 2.18 -14.41 -3.21
N LEU A 66 2.45 -13.37 -2.41
CA LEU A 66 2.15 -11.99 -2.75
C LEU A 66 3.34 -11.19 -3.30
N LYS A 67 4.55 -11.74 -3.32
CA LYS A 67 5.77 -10.99 -3.71
C LYS A 67 5.68 -10.39 -5.10
N GLU A 68 5.37 -11.20 -6.10
CA GLU A 68 5.29 -10.78 -7.50
C GLU A 68 4.17 -9.77 -7.72
N GLN A 69 2.97 -10.08 -7.24
CA GLN A 69 1.81 -9.17 -7.33
C GLN A 69 2.06 -7.83 -6.63
N SER A 70 2.75 -7.85 -5.48
CA SER A 70 3.09 -6.62 -4.75
C SER A 70 4.10 -5.77 -5.52
N LEU A 71 5.11 -6.39 -6.13
CA LEU A 71 6.07 -5.68 -6.97
C LEU A 71 5.39 -5.05 -8.19
N GLU A 72 4.54 -5.81 -8.88
CA GLU A 72 3.78 -5.31 -10.02
C GLU A 72 2.86 -4.13 -9.63
N SER A 73 2.15 -4.26 -8.51
CA SER A 73 1.31 -3.18 -7.98
C SER A 73 2.11 -1.90 -7.69
N LEU A 74 3.32 -2.04 -7.11
CA LEU A 74 4.20 -0.89 -6.86
C LEU A 74 4.73 -0.28 -8.16
N ILE A 75 5.06 -1.08 -9.17
CA ILE A 75 5.44 -0.58 -10.50
C ILE A 75 4.32 0.28 -11.07
N GLN A 76 3.08 -0.22 -11.07
CA GLN A 76 1.92 0.54 -11.55
C GLN A 76 1.70 1.83 -10.74
N HIS A 77 1.87 1.77 -9.43
CA HIS A 77 1.79 2.95 -8.57
C HIS A 77 2.83 4.01 -8.96
N LYS A 78 4.11 3.62 -9.14
CA LYS A 78 5.19 4.54 -9.53
C LYS A 78 4.95 5.14 -10.94
N LEU A 79 4.52 4.32 -11.90
CA LEU A 79 4.18 4.81 -13.25
C LEU A 79 3.05 5.84 -13.21
N ARG A 80 2.01 5.62 -12.40
CA ARG A 80 0.92 6.60 -12.21
C ARG A 80 1.44 7.89 -11.57
N LYS A 81 2.33 7.81 -10.58
CA LYS A 81 2.95 9.00 -9.96
C LYS A 81 3.73 9.81 -11.01
N ILE A 82 4.55 9.15 -11.82
CA ILE A 82 5.31 9.80 -12.89
C ILE A 82 4.37 10.49 -13.88
N GLU A 83 3.31 9.81 -14.32
CA GLU A 83 2.37 10.41 -15.24
C GLU A 83 1.60 11.57 -14.60
N LEU A 84 1.10 11.41 -13.37
CA LEU A 84 0.39 12.44 -12.63
C LEU A 84 1.23 13.70 -12.39
N SER A 85 2.56 13.58 -12.32
CA SER A 85 3.44 14.74 -12.13
C SER A 85 3.41 15.72 -13.31
N LYS A 86 2.91 15.29 -14.47
CA LYS A 86 2.74 16.13 -15.67
C LYS A 86 1.45 16.96 -15.66
N TYR A 87 0.56 16.70 -14.70
CA TYR A 87 -0.75 17.32 -14.59
C TYR A 87 -0.95 17.93 -13.21
N ASN A 88 -1.70 19.02 -13.15
CA ASN A 88 -2.06 19.65 -11.87
C ASN A 88 -3.36 19.03 -11.34
N ILE A 89 -3.27 17.80 -10.81
CA ILE A 89 -4.41 17.09 -10.21
C ILE A 89 -4.26 17.13 -8.69
N GLU A 90 -5.11 17.92 -8.05
CA GLU A 90 -5.12 18.06 -6.60
C GLU A 90 -5.84 16.90 -5.91
N ASP A 91 -5.42 16.63 -4.67
CA ASP A 91 -6.08 15.69 -3.77
C ASP A 91 -7.51 16.17 -3.44
N ASP A 92 -8.47 15.29 -3.48
CA ASP A 92 -9.83 15.52 -2.97
C ASP A 92 -9.96 14.87 -1.59
N MET A 93 -9.86 15.68 -0.55
CA MET A 93 -9.88 15.19 0.83
C MET A 93 -11.20 14.49 1.19
N ASN A 94 -12.32 14.93 0.62
CA ASN A 94 -13.62 14.29 0.85
C ASN A 94 -13.67 12.89 0.22
N GLN A 95 -13.14 12.73 -1.00
CA GLN A 95 -13.06 11.41 -1.65
C GLN A 95 -12.10 10.48 -0.89
N ILE A 96 -10.99 11.00 -0.40
CA ILE A 96 -10.02 10.23 0.40
C ILE A 96 -10.69 9.72 1.68
N GLU A 97 -11.39 10.59 2.40
CA GLU A 97 -12.10 10.22 3.63
C GLU A 97 -13.21 9.19 3.36
N GLN A 98 -14.03 9.40 2.34
CA GLN A 98 -15.06 8.44 1.92
C GLN A 98 -14.46 7.07 1.59
N TYR A 99 -13.34 7.05 0.85
CA TYR A 99 -12.64 5.80 0.53
C TYR A 99 -12.12 5.10 1.79
N LEU A 100 -11.46 5.84 2.69
CA LEU A 100 -10.98 5.31 3.97
C LEU A 100 -12.11 4.76 4.83
N ASN A 101 -13.23 5.45 4.91
CA ASN A 101 -14.42 4.99 5.64
C ASN A 101 -14.98 3.70 5.04
N SER A 102 -15.03 3.59 3.71
CA SER A 102 -15.54 2.39 3.02
C SER A 102 -14.72 1.13 3.32
N ILE A 103 -13.39 1.24 3.29
CA ILE A 103 -12.49 0.09 3.50
C ILE A 103 -12.27 -0.24 4.98
N SER A 104 -12.54 0.71 5.90
CA SER A 104 -12.41 0.54 7.34
C SER A 104 -13.73 0.19 8.03
N SER A 105 -14.82 0.02 7.28
CA SER A 105 -16.18 -0.12 7.82
C SER A 105 -16.54 1.03 8.78
N ASN A 106 -16.19 2.26 8.38
CA ASN A 106 -16.34 3.50 9.15
C ASN A 106 -15.55 3.55 10.47
N ASN A 107 -14.47 2.78 10.58
CA ASN A 107 -13.59 2.78 11.76
C ASN A 107 -12.12 2.90 11.38
N ILE A 108 -11.73 4.10 10.96
CA ILE A 108 -10.36 4.42 10.53
C ILE A 108 -9.33 4.17 11.66
N GLU A 109 -9.69 4.46 12.91
CA GLU A 109 -8.78 4.24 14.03
C GLU A 109 -8.49 2.76 14.27
N ASN A 110 -9.47 1.88 14.08
CA ASN A 110 -9.24 0.43 14.11
C ASN A 110 -8.30 -0.02 12.97
N LEU A 111 -8.49 0.53 11.76
CA LEU A 111 -7.60 0.27 10.63
C LEU A 111 -6.16 0.68 10.95
N LYS A 112 -5.95 1.88 11.47
CA LYS A 112 -4.62 2.37 11.89
C LYS A 112 -4.01 1.48 12.98
N SER A 113 -4.81 1.03 13.93
CA SER A 113 -4.37 0.11 14.99
C SER A 113 -3.91 -1.23 14.42
N LYS A 114 -4.70 -1.83 13.50
CA LYS A 114 -4.32 -3.06 12.79
C LYS A 114 -3.01 -2.88 12.01
N PHE A 115 -2.85 -1.76 11.32
CA PHE A 115 -1.63 -1.43 10.57
C PHE A 115 -0.42 -1.33 11.49
N LYS A 116 -0.55 -0.60 12.61
CA LYS A 116 0.51 -0.47 13.62
C LYS A 116 0.92 -1.83 14.18
N THR A 117 -0.05 -2.68 14.54
CA THR A 117 0.19 -4.03 15.05
C THR A 117 0.96 -4.89 14.04
N ASN A 118 0.61 -4.80 12.77
CA ASN A 118 1.21 -5.58 11.68
C ASN A 118 2.42 -4.89 11.05
N LYS A 119 2.89 -3.77 11.62
CA LYS A 119 4.04 -2.98 11.14
C LYS A 119 3.88 -2.50 9.70
N VAL A 120 2.66 -2.15 9.31
CA VAL A 120 2.32 -1.51 8.04
C VAL A 120 2.50 0.00 8.19
N ASP A 121 3.19 0.61 7.24
CA ASP A 121 3.35 2.05 7.14
C ASP A 121 2.07 2.67 6.57
N TYR A 122 1.41 3.49 7.40
CA TYR A 122 0.13 4.11 7.04
C TYR A 122 0.30 5.22 6.00
N ASP A 123 1.44 5.91 5.97
CA ASP A 123 1.69 7.01 5.04
C ASP A 123 1.89 6.47 3.62
N LEU A 124 2.58 5.34 3.45
CA LEU A 124 2.68 4.65 2.17
C LEU A 124 1.33 4.16 1.67
N PHE A 125 0.49 3.65 2.55
CA PHE A 125 -0.88 3.27 2.21
C PHE A 125 -1.71 4.49 1.76
N LEU A 126 -1.63 5.60 2.48
CA LEU A 126 -2.33 6.83 2.14
C LEU A 126 -1.85 7.41 0.81
N ASP A 127 -0.54 7.36 0.52
CA ASP A 127 0.03 7.77 -0.77
C ASP A 127 -0.52 6.94 -1.94
N GLU A 128 -0.68 5.63 -1.76
CA GLU A 128 -1.30 4.77 -2.77
C GLU A 128 -2.77 5.17 -3.03
N ILE A 129 -3.56 5.43 -1.97
CA ILE A 129 -4.96 5.87 -2.12
C ILE A 129 -5.03 7.20 -2.86
N LYS A 130 -4.25 8.20 -2.43
CA LYS A 130 -4.19 9.51 -3.08
C LYS A 130 -3.83 9.41 -4.55
N THR A 131 -2.79 8.64 -4.86
CA THR A 131 -2.36 8.40 -6.25
C THR A 131 -3.45 7.73 -7.07
N GLN A 132 -4.14 6.73 -6.50
CA GLN A 132 -5.24 6.04 -7.18
C GLN A 132 -6.42 6.98 -7.47
N LEU A 133 -6.84 7.80 -6.52
CA LEU A 133 -7.96 8.72 -6.68
C LEU A 133 -7.63 9.84 -7.69
N ARG A 134 -6.41 10.42 -7.63
CA ARG A 134 -5.94 11.38 -8.63
C ARG A 134 -5.88 10.77 -10.03
N TRP A 135 -5.42 9.52 -10.13
CA TRP A 135 -5.39 8.78 -11.39
C TRP A 135 -6.79 8.61 -11.98
N GLN A 136 -7.77 8.19 -11.18
CA GLN A 136 -9.16 8.08 -11.62
C GLN A 136 -9.71 9.43 -12.11
N LYS A 137 -9.42 10.51 -11.38
CA LYS A 137 -9.82 11.87 -11.76
C LYS A 137 -9.19 12.29 -13.11
N LEU A 138 -7.89 12.01 -13.32
CA LEU A 138 -7.20 12.30 -14.58
C LEU A 138 -7.83 11.52 -15.74
N ILE A 139 -8.02 10.21 -15.59
CA ILE A 139 -8.65 9.36 -16.61
C ILE A 139 -10.05 9.87 -16.94
N PHE A 140 -10.85 10.22 -15.93
CA PHE A 140 -12.17 10.80 -16.15
C PHE A 140 -12.10 12.12 -16.94
N GLN A 141 -11.19 13.03 -16.61
CA GLN A 141 -11.02 14.30 -17.32
C GLN A 141 -10.65 14.10 -18.79
N ILE A 142 -9.77 13.13 -19.08
CA ILE A 142 -9.31 12.86 -20.46
C ILE A 142 -10.41 12.18 -21.30
N TYR A 143 -11.13 11.24 -20.71
CA TYR A 143 -12.00 10.33 -21.47
C TYR A 143 -13.49 10.61 -21.33
N SER A 144 -13.95 11.39 -20.34
CA SER A 144 -15.38 11.64 -20.13
C SER A 144 -16.07 12.27 -21.35
N LYS A 145 -15.36 13.12 -22.10
CA LYS A 145 -15.87 13.74 -23.33
C LYS A 145 -15.85 12.81 -24.55
N LYS A 146 -15.16 11.67 -24.45
CA LYS A 146 -15.04 10.69 -25.54
C LYS A 146 -15.98 9.50 -25.39
N ILE A 147 -16.61 9.38 -24.23
CA ILE A 147 -17.56 8.30 -23.92
C ILE A 147 -18.94 8.77 -24.33
N GLU A 148 -19.40 8.36 -25.50
CA GLU A 148 -20.80 8.48 -25.90
C GLU A 148 -21.56 7.27 -25.36
N ILE A 149 -22.43 7.50 -24.38
CA ILE A 149 -23.30 6.45 -23.83
C ILE A 149 -24.57 6.41 -24.68
N ASP A 150 -24.72 5.38 -25.52
CA ASP A 150 -25.96 5.10 -26.22
C ASP A 150 -27.00 4.55 -25.23
N LYS A 151 -27.81 5.46 -24.68
CA LYS A 151 -28.90 5.11 -23.76
C LYS A 151 -29.88 4.10 -24.35
N ASN A 152 -30.16 4.20 -25.67
CA ASN A 152 -31.09 3.28 -26.31
C ASN A 152 -30.54 1.86 -26.43
N MET A 153 -29.21 1.72 -26.51
CA MET A 153 -28.55 0.42 -26.46
C MET A 153 -28.67 -0.20 -25.07
N ILE A 154 -28.41 0.58 -24.01
CA ILE A 154 -28.52 0.14 -22.62
C ILE A 154 -29.96 -0.25 -22.32
N ASP A 155 -30.96 0.56 -22.68
CA ASP A 155 -32.37 0.26 -22.44
C ASP A 155 -32.80 -1.04 -23.13
N ARG A 156 -32.33 -1.27 -24.37
CA ARG A 156 -32.58 -2.54 -25.08
C ARG A 156 -31.97 -3.74 -24.39
N GLU A 157 -30.73 -3.63 -23.90
CA GLU A 157 -30.07 -4.71 -23.17
C GLU A 157 -30.77 -5.02 -21.84
N ILE A 158 -31.19 -3.99 -21.09
CA ILE A 158 -31.98 -4.14 -19.87
C ILE A 158 -33.28 -4.87 -20.14
N ILE A 159 -34.05 -4.45 -21.18
CA ILE A 159 -35.31 -5.09 -21.55
C ILE A 159 -35.09 -6.57 -21.95
N GLN A 160 -34.03 -6.85 -22.70
CA GLN A 160 -33.68 -8.24 -23.08
C GLN A 160 -33.32 -9.09 -21.85
N PHE A 161 -32.55 -8.53 -20.93
CA PHE A 161 -32.18 -9.21 -19.68
C PHE A 161 -33.40 -9.52 -18.80
N LEU A 162 -34.32 -8.57 -18.66
CA LEU A 162 -35.56 -8.75 -17.90
C LEU A 162 -36.45 -9.84 -18.53
N LYS A 163 -36.67 -9.78 -19.86
CA LYS A 163 -37.46 -10.80 -20.58
C LYS A 163 -36.87 -12.21 -20.49
N LYS A 164 -35.53 -12.33 -20.40
CA LYS A 164 -34.86 -13.63 -20.24
C LYS A 164 -35.06 -14.23 -18.85
N ASN A 165 -35.19 -13.38 -17.83
CA ASN A 165 -35.35 -13.80 -16.43
C ASN A 165 -36.81 -13.95 -16.01
N GLU A 166 -37.79 -13.43 -16.77
CA GLU A 166 -39.23 -13.67 -16.54
C GLU A 166 -39.70 -15.04 -17.03
N LYS A 167 -38.87 -15.84 -17.69
CA LYS A 167 -39.18 -17.18 -18.20
C LYS A 167 -38.71 -18.30 -17.27
N ILE A 168 -38.37 -18.00 -16.03
CA ILE A 168 -38.12 -18.95 -14.95
C ILE A 168 -39.24 -18.83 -13.93
#